data_582a2d68646bd6f09dcc4c6b5ead3aa8
#
_entry.id   582a2d68646bd6f09dcc4c6b5ead3aa8
#
_cell.length_a   1.000
_cell.length_b   1.000
_cell.length_c   1.000
_cell.angle_alpha   90.00
_cell.angle_beta   90.00
_cell.angle_gamma   90.00
#
_symmetry.space_group_name_H-M   'P 1'
#
loop_
_entity.id
_entity.type
_entity.pdbx_description
1 polymer ?
#
loop_
_entity_poly.entity_id
_entity_poly.type
_entity_poly.pdbx_seq_one_letter_code
_entity_poly.pdbx_strand_id
1 'polypeptide(L)'
;MQFLRALARLLILGFIHYPNPQNPMDAPKEFVALLRDTQLILDTMPGEALDISVVIPLFNEEESLPELTAWIGRVMDEHQYSYEVLLVDDGSTDDSWKVIQKLAVSDPHIKGVRFNRNYGKTPALQTGFQLVRGSVVITMDADLQDSPDEIPELYRMITEDGFDLVSGWKQKRYDPLSKTLPTKLFNAVTRSISGVHLHDFNCGLKAYKQRVVKNITLYGEMHRYIPVVAKWNGFRKIGEKVVQHQARKYGSTKFGLERFVNGFLDLLSITFVHRFSKAPMHFFGLWGTLSFLLGFVITFGLIIKKLYLIFAHEPFRNVTENPLFYMALVAIVIGFQLFLAGFLGEMMVKQHTVKQADYLVVEKIGV
;
A
#
# COMPACT_ATOMS: atom_id res chain seq x y z
N MET A 1 -24.75 -12.35 -24.55
CA MET A 1 -23.35 -12.16 -24.12
C MET A 1 -22.41 -13.15 -24.78
N GLN A 2 -22.62 -14.48 -24.65
CA GLN A 2 -21.80 -15.50 -25.34
C GLN A 2 -21.76 -15.35 -26.87
N PHE A 3 -22.85 -14.93 -27.50
CA PHE A 3 -22.93 -14.70 -28.94
C PHE A 3 -22.01 -13.57 -29.42
N LEU A 4 -21.94 -12.45 -28.71
CA LEU A 4 -21.04 -11.33 -29.04
C LEU A 4 -19.56 -11.69 -28.86
N ARG A 5 -19.22 -12.47 -27.83
CA ARG A 5 -17.86 -13.00 -27.65
C ARG A 5 -17.47 -14.01 -28.73
N ALA A 6 -18.42 -14.84 -29.14
CA ALA A 6 -18.21 -15.77 -30.27
C ALA A 6 -18.04 -15.01 -31.60
N LEU A 7 -18.81 -13.95 -31.83
CA LEU A 7 -18.70 -13.09 -33.02
C LEU A 7 -17.35 -12.37 -33.07
N ALA A 8 -16.90 -11.80 -31.92
CA ALA A 8 -15.58 -11.16 -31.79
C ALA A 8 -14.42 -12.15 -32.03
N ARG A 9 -14.51 -13.38 -31.49
CA ARG A 9 -13.53 -14.44 -31.76
C ARG A 9 -13.52 -14.86 -33.22
N LEU A 10 -14.68 -14.93 -33.88
CA LEU A 10 -14.79 -15.23 -35.32
C LEU A 10 -14.18 -14.14 -36.18
N LEU A 11 -14.35 -12.85 -35.81
CA LEU A 11 -13.72 -11.71 -36.50
C LEU A 11 -12.19 -11.71 -36.33
N ILE A 12 -11.70 -12.04 -35.14
CA ILE A 12 -10.25 -12.19 -34.88
C ILE A 12 -9.68 -13.39 -35.64
N LEU A 13 -10.38 -14.54 -35.65
CA LEU A 13 -10.00 -15.72 -36.43
C LEU A 13 -10.06 -15.46 -37.95
N GLY A 14 -11.02 -14.67 -38.43
CA GLY A 14 -11.10 -14.20 -39.83
C GLY A 14 -9.89 -13.36 -40.24
N PHE A 15 -9.31 -12.58 -39.32
CA PHE A 15 -8.06 -11.84 -39.55
C PHE A 15 -6.84 -12.75 -39.69
N ILE A 16 -6.76 -13.84 -38.91
CA ILE A 16 -5.66 -14.83 -38.99
C ILE A 16 -5.67 -15.56 -40.33
N HIS A 17 -6.83 -15.65 -41.02
CA HIS A 17 -6.98 -16.28 -42.35
C HIS A 17 -6.95 -15.25 -43.49
N TYR A 18 -6.55 -13.99 -43.23
CA TYR A 18 -6.38 -13.00 -44.31
C TYR A 18 -5.13 -13.34 -45.15
N PRO A 19 -5.16 -13.15 -46.48
CA PRO A 19 -4.11 -13.64 -47.37
C PRO A 19 -2.71 -13.06 -47.13
N ASN A 20 -2.56 -12.01 -46.31
CA ASN A 20 -1.27 -11.48 -45.91
C ASN A 20 -1.23 -11.04 -44.46
N PRO A 21 -1.16 -11.98 -43.48
CA PRO A 21 -1.18 -11.67 -42.06
C PRO A 21 0.09 -10.93 -41.55
N GLN A 22 1.12 -10.80 -42.40
CA GLN A 22 2.39 -10.15 -42.01
C GLN A 22 2.42 -8.64 -42.25
N ASN A 23 1.43 -8.07 -42.96
CA ASN A 23 1.35 -6.64 -43.19
C ASN A 23 -0.04 -6.07 -42.84
N PRO A 24 -0.26 -5.62 -41.58
CA PRO A 24 -1.53 -5.05 -41.13
C PRO A 24 -1.96 -3.80 -41.87
N MET A 25 -1.07 -3.17 -42.66
CA MET A 25 -1.36 -1.94 -43.43
C MET A 25 -2.23 -2.18 -44.64
N ASP A 26 -2.39 -3.42 -45.11
CA ASP A 26 -3.20 -3.77 -46.30
C ASP A 26 -4.65 -4.11 -45.96
N ALA A 27 -5.02 -4.10 -44.68
CA ALA A 27 -6.42 -4.33 -44.27
C ALA A 27 -7.29 -3.06 -44.55
N PRO A 28 -8.54 -3.22 -45.02
CA PRO A 28 -9.46 -2.10 -45.17
C PRO A 28 -9.59 -1.30 -43.90
N LYS A 29 -9.48 0.03 -43.96
CA LYS A 29 -9.55 0.93 -42.79
C LYS A 29 -10.80 0.69 -41.94
N GLU A 30 -11.91 0.34 -42.57
CA GLU A 30 -13.17 -0.02 -41.90
C GLU A 30 -13.05 -1.29 -41.06
N PHE A 31 -12.26 -2.28 -41.52
CA PHE A 31 -12.04 -3.53 -40.80
C PHE A 31 -11.10 -3.32 -39.60
N VAL A 32 -10.05 -2.49 -39.73
CA VAL A 32 -9.17 -2.10 -38.64
C VAL A 32 -9.94 -1.30 -37.57
N ALA A 33 -10.83 -0.38 -38.00
CA ALA A 33 -11.71 0.37 -37.11
C ALA A 33 -12.67 -0.57 -36.37
N LEU A 34 -13.28 -1.53 -37.06
CA LEU A 34 -14.19 -2.52 -36.46
C LEU A 34 -13.46 -3.43 -35.44
N LEU A 35 -12.23 -3.85 -35.73
CA LEU A 35 -11.43 -4.60 -34.77
C LEU A 35 -11.08 -3.77 -33.53
N ARG A 36 -10.74 -2.50 -33.72
CA ARG A 36 -10.44 -1.56 -32.64
C ARG A 36 -11.68 -1.31 -31.76
N ASP A 37 -12.82 -1.10 -32.36
CA ASP A 37 -14.08 -0.90 -31.65
C ASP A 37 -14.54 -2.18 -30.95
N THR A 38 -14.34 -3.34 -31.57
CA THR A 38 -14.65 -4.65 -30.98
C THR A 38 -13.70 -4.94 -29.81
N GLN A 39 -12.41 -4.61 -29.93
CA GLN A 39 -11.44 -4.72 -28.83
C GLN A 39 -11.82 -3.76 -27.69
N LEU A 40 -12.20 -2.51 -28.02
CA LEU A 40 -12.64 -1.54 -27.01
C LEU A 40 -13.92 -2.03 -26.29
N ILE A 41 -14.85 -2.64 -27.02
CA ILE A 41 -16.07 -3.24 -26.43
C ILE A 41 -15.71 -4.45 -25.55
N LEU A 42 -14.79 -5.31 -25.98
CA LEU A 42 -14.31 -6.44 -25.18
C LEU A 42 -13.60 -5.98 -23.91
N ASP A 43 -12.80 -4.93 -23.99
CA ASP A 43 -12.06 -4.35 -22.87
C ASP A 43 -12.99 -3.58 -21.92
N THR A 44 -14.13 -3.06 -22.43
CA THR A 44 -15.14 -2.36 -21.62
C THR A 44 -16.24 -3.28 -21.10
N MET A 45 -16.37 -4.51 -21.63
CA MET A 45 -17.28 -5.49 -21.06
C MET A 45 -16.83 -5.85 -19.66
N PRO A 46 -17.70 -5.80 -18.62
CA PRO A 46 -17.37 -6.35 -17.33
C PRO A 46 -17.02 -7.82 -17.55
N GLY A 47 -15.76 -8.17 -17.33
CA GLY A 47 -15.34 -9.58 -17.30
C GLY A 47 -16.26 -10.32 -16.34
N GLU A 48 -16.45 -11.64 -16.51
CA GLU A 48 -17.15 -12.42 -15.50
C GLU A 48 -16.58 -12.06 -14.13
N ALA A 49 -17.50 -11.65 -13.23
CA ALA A 49 -17.10 -11.27 -11.88
C ALA A 49 -16.42 -12.48 -11.25
N LEU A 50 -15.13 -12.37 -10.97
CA LEU A 50 -14.39 -13.42 -10.27
C LEU A 50 -14.71 -13.35 -8.77
N ASP A 51 -14.73 -14.50 -8.14
CA ASP A 51 -14.88 -14.58 -6.69
C ASP A 51 -13.64 -14.05 -5.99
N ILE A 52 -12.45 -14.52 -6.40
CA ILE A 52 -11.20 -14.30 -5.69
C ILE A 52 -10.09 -13.82 -6.63
N SER A 53 -9.36 -12.79 -6.22
CA SER A 53 -8.03 -12.45 -6.76
C SER A 53 -6.97 -12.67 -5.69
N VAL A 54 -6.00 -13.54 -5.94
CA VAL A 54 -4.84 -13.75 -5.06
C VAL A 54 -3.68 -12.92 -5.56
N VAL A 55 -3.15 -12.00 -4.74
CA VAL A 55 -2.01 -11.14 -5.06
C VAL A 55 -0.79 -11.60 -4.29
N ILE A 56 0.26 -11.97 -5.00
CA ILE A 56 1.50 -12.52 -4.46
C ILE A 56 2.68 -11.67 -4.92
N PRO A 57 3.15 -10.73 -4.08
CA PRO A 57 4.42 -10.05 -4.34
C PRO A 57 5.58 -11.01 -4.08
N LEU A 58 6.56 -11.01 -4.98
CA LEU A 58 7.70 -11.93 -4.88
C LEU A 58 9.02 -11.26 -5.32
N PHE A 59 10.12 -11.79 -4.78
CA PHE A 59 11.48 -11.41 -5.15
C PHE A 59 12.45 -12.56 -4.88
N ASN A 60 12.97 -13.20 -5.93
CA ASN A 60 13.85 -14.37 -5.88
C ASN A 60 13.18 -15.56 -5.15
N GLU A 61 12.11 -16.08 -5.75
CA GLU A 61 11.29 -17.17 -5.18
C GLU A 61 11.01 -18.26 -6.23
N GLU A 62 11.96 -18.51 -7.16
CA GLU A 62 11.79 -19.45 -8.27
C GLU A 62 11.41 -20.87 -7.83
N GLU A 63 11.90 -21.31 -6.65
CA GLU A 63 11.68 -22.68 -6.13
C GLU A 63 10.28 -22.86 -5.54
N SER A 64 9.70 -21.82 -4.96
CA SER A 64 8.42 -21.90 -4.23
C SER A 64 7.19 -21.72 -5.11
N LEU A 65 7.31 -21.00 -6.22
CA LEU A 65 6.18 -20.61 -7.08
C LEU A 65 5.39 -21.80 -7.66
N PRO A 66 6.02 -22.86 -8.20
CA PRO A 66 5.26 -23.98 -8.75
C PRO A 66 4.41 -24.72 -7.70
N GLU A 67 4.97 -24.93 -6.50
CA GLU A 67 4.27 -25.58 -5.39
C GLU A 67 3.13 -24.69 -4.87
N LEU A 68 3.37 -23.40 -4.70
CA LEU A 68 2.39 -22.45 -4.21
C LEU A 68 1.20 -22.31 -5.16
N THR A 69 1.45 -22.14 -6.45
CA THR A 69 0.37 -21.98 -7.45
C THR A 69 -0.46 -23.24 -7.58
N ALA A 70 0.17 -24.43 -7.57
CA ALA A 70 -0.54 -25.71 -7.57
C ALA A 70 -1.39 -25.90 -6.30
N TRP A 71 -0.89 -25.48 -5.14
CA TRP A 71 -1.66 -25.54 -3.89
C TRP A 71 -2.88 -24.60 -3.92
N ILE A 72 -2.69 -23.36 -4.38
CA ILE A 72 -3.81 -22.43 -4.54
C ILE A 72 -4.84 -23.01 -5.51
N GLY A 73 -4.43 -23.48 -6.69
CA GLY A 73 -5.34 -24.07 -7.68
C GLY A 73 -6.18 -25.19 -7.09
N ARG A 74 -5.55 -26.12 -6.38
CA ARG A 74 -6.27 -27.22 -5.69
C ARG A 74 -7.35 -26.70 -4.74
N VAL A 75 -7.04 -25.71 -3.90
CA VAL A 75 -8.01 -25.12 -2.93
C VAL A 75 -9.15 -24.44 -3.67
N MET A 76 -8.88 -23.73 -4.75
CA MET A 76 -9.90 -23.05 -5.54
C MET A 76 -10.84 -24.03 -6.23
N ASP A 77 -10.29 -25.13 -6.80
CA ASP A 77 -11.05 -26.16 -7.48
C ASP A 77 -11.93 -26.94 -6.49
N GLU A 78 -11.39 -27.31 -5.32
CA GLU A 78 -12.14 -28.01 -4.25
C GLU A 78 -13.39 -27.22 -3.81
N HIS A 79 -13.31 -25.89 -3.81
CA HIS A 79 -14.41 -25.00 -3.38
C HIS A 79 -15.18 -24.35 -4.55
N GLN A 80 -14.81 -24.69 -5.79
CA GLN A 80 -15.44 -24.19 -7.03
C GLN A 80 -15.45 -22.67 -7.14
N TYR A 81 -14.39 -21.98 -6.65
CA TYR A 81 -14.25 -20.55 -6.81
C TYR A 81 -13.75 -20.18 -8.21
N SER A 82 -14.33 -19.12 -8.78
CA SER A 82 -13.75 -18.45 -9.92
C SER A 82 -12.64 -17.51 -9.46
N TYR A 83 -11.42 -17.67 -10.01
CA TYR A 83 -10.27 -16.97 -9.43
C TYR A 83 -9.23 -16.52 -10.46
N GLU A 84 -8.32 -15.67 -10.00
CA GLU A 84 -7.06 -15.34 -10.64
C GLU A 84 -5.93 -15.26 -9.61
N VAL A 85 -4.73 -15.63 -10.01
CA VAL A 85 -3.49 -15.49 -9.22
C VAL A 85 -2.60 -14.48 -9.90
N LEU A 86 -2.34 -13.37 -9.23
CA LEU A 86 -1.53 -12.27 -9.73
C LEU A 86 -0.15 -12.30 -9.08
N LEU A 87 0.84 -12.79 -9.80
CA LEU A 87 2.24 -12.88 -9.39
C LEU A 87 2.93 -11.57 -9.75
N VAL A 88 3.37 -10.79 -8.74
CA VAL A 88 4.04 -9.50 -8.97
C VAL A 88 5.52 -9.64 -8.62
N ASP A 89 6.34 -9.79 -9.66
CA ASP A 89 7.79 -9.93 -9.56
C ASP A 89 8.44 -8.56 -9.36
N ASP A 90 8.98 -8.35 -8.16
CA ASP A 90 9.66 -7.12 -7.76
C ASP A 90 11.11 -7.06 -8.28
N GLY A 91 11.29 -7.35 -9.57
CA GLY A 91 12.57 -7.27 -10.25
C GLY A 91 13.56 -8.35 -9.84
N SER A 92 13.10 -9.62 -9.76
CA SER A 92 13.94 -10.77 -9.42
C SER A 92 15.15 -10.91 -10.33
N THR A 93 16.25 -11.41 -9.76
CA THR A 93 17.54 -11.65 -10.41
C THR A 93 17.79 -13.13 -10.71
N ASP A 94 16.95 -14.00 -10.17
CA ASP A 94 16.90 -15.45 -10.44
C ASP A 94 15.94 -15.79 -11.60
N ASP A 95 15.59 -17.05 -11.76
CA ASP A 95 14.68 -17.52 -12.81
C ASP A 95 13.18 -17.38 -12.46
N SER A 96 12.82 -16.64 -11.38
CA SER A 96 11.40 -16.45 -10.96
C SER A 96 10.51 -16.00 -12.13
N TRP A 97 10.95 -15.01 -12.94
CA TRP A 97 10.16 -14.54 -14.08
C TRP A 97 9.94 -15.63 -15.15
N LYS A 98 10.96 -16.43 -15.45
CA LYS A 98 10.83 -17.54 -16.40
C LYS A 98 9.85 -18.62 -15.89
N VAL A 99 9.84 -18.84 -14.57
CA VAL A 99 8.86 -19.74 -13.93
C VAL A 99 7.45 -19.20 -14.09
N ILE A 100 7.24 -17.89 -13.81
CA ILE A 100 5.94 -17.23 -14.01
C ILE A 100 5.45 -17.37 -15.45
N GLN A 101 6.33 -17.11 -16.43
CA GLN A 101 5.98 -17.26 -17.85
C GLN A 101 5.50 -18.69 -18.19
N LYS A 102 6.19 -19.70 -17.69
CA LYS A 102 5.80 -21.11 -17.90
C LYS A 102 4.46 -21.44 -17.24
N LEU A 103 4.26 -20.98 -16.01
CA LEU A 103 3.01 -21.21 -15.27
C LEU A 103 1.83 -20.53 -15.98
N ALA A 104 1.99 -19.28 -16.44
CA ALA A 104 0.93 -18.55 -17.15
C ALA A 104 0.56 -19.16 -18.51
N VAL A 105 1.47 -19.89 -19.16
CA VAL A 105 1.15 -20.67 -20.38
C VAL A 105 0.36 -21.92 -20.05
N SER A 106 0.63 -22.58 -18.93
CA SER A 106 -0.02 -23.83 -18.54
C SER A 106 -1.36 -23.63 -17.83
N ASP A 107 -1.54 -22.49 -17.15
CA ASP A 107 -2.75 -22.18 -16.37
C ASP A 107 -3.24 -20.76 -16.66
N PRO A 108 -4.43 -20.58 -17.25
CA PRO A 108 -5.00 -19.26 -17.60
C PRO A 108 -5.39 -18.42 -16.37
N HIS A 109 -5.46 -19.01 -15.18
CA HIS A 109 -5.71 -18.28 -13.95
C HIS A 109 -4.48 -17.50 -13.46
N ILE A 110 -3.28 -17.91 -13.90
CA ILE A 110 -2.01 -17.30 -13.49
C ILE A 110 -1.68 -16.12 -14.39
N LYS A 111 -1.41 -15.00 -13.77
CA LYS A 111 -1.02 -13.74 -14.41
C LYS A 111 0.25 -13.20 -13.78
N GLY A 112 1.06 -12.51 -14.57
CA GLY A 112 2.34 -11.99 -14.11
C GLY A 112 2.52 -10.51 -14.43
N VAL A 113 3.18 -9.81 -13.51
CA VAL A 113 3.70 -8.45 -13.71
C VAL A 113 5.12 -8.42 -13.22
N ARG A 114 6.04 -7.82 -14.00
CA ARG A 114 7.45 -7.70 -13.63
C ARG A 114 7.89 -6.24 -13.59
N PHE A 115 8.59 -5.89 -12.51
CA PHE A 115 9.28 -4.61 -12.41
C PHE A 115 10.68 -4.69 -13.01
N ASN A 116 11.23 -3.55 -13.43
CA ASN A 116 12.58 -3.46 -13.99
C ASN A 116 13.69 -3.57 -12.92
N ARG A 117 13.37 -3.38 -11.64
CA ARG A 117 14.24 -3.53 -10.48
C ARG A 117 13.42 -3.75 -9.21
N ASN A 118 14.07 -4.06 -8.12
CA ASN A 118 13.42 -4.13 -6.82
C ASN A 118 13.00 -2.72 -6.32
N TYR A 119 11.70 -2.55 -6.06
CA TYR A 119 11.08 -1.35 -5.49
C TYR A 119 10.48 -1.62 -4.11
N GLY A 120 10.42 -2.88 -3.68
CA GLY A 120 9.86 -3.31 -2.41
C GLY A 120 8.42 -3.83 -2.49
N LYS A 121 8.01 -4.48 -1.41
CA LYS A 121 6.71 -5.18 -1.31
C LYS A 121 5.50 -4.26 -1.50
N THR A 122 5.58 -3.02 -1.05
CA THR A 122 4.45 -2.08 -1.10
C THR A 122 4.07 -1.69 -2.55
N PRO A 123 5.00 -1.29 -3.44
CA PRO A 123 4.70 -1.06 -4.85
C PRO A 123 4.15 -2.30 -5.56
N ALA A 124 4.69 -3.49 -5.23
CA ALA A 124 4.19 -4.74 -5.80
C ALA A 124 2.73 -5.00 -5.42
N LEU A 125 2.37 -4.83 -4.14
CA LEU A 125 0.98 -4.93 -3.68
C LEU A 125 0.09 -3.86 -4.31
N GLN A 126 0.55 -2.60 -4.40
CA GLN A 126 -0.22 -1.52 -5.01
C GLN A 126 -0.53 -1.80 -6.48
N THR A 127 0.45 -2.34 -7.24
CA THR A 127 0.23 -2.75 -8.64
C THR A 127 -0.77 -3.90 -8.71
N GLY A 128 -0.62 -4.91 -7.87
CA GLY A 128 -1.59 -6.00 -7.77
C GLY A 128 -3.01 -5.48 -7.49
N PHE A 129 -3.18 -4.61 -6.51
CA PHE A 129 -4.47 -4.00 -6.15
C PHE A 129 -5.13 -3.21 -7.27
N GLN A 130 -4.34 -2.59 -8.15
CA GLN A 130 -4.87 -1.92 -9.33
C GLN A 130 -5.44 -2.89 -10.37
N LEU A 131 -4.86 -4.08 -10.50
CA LEU A 131 -5.14 -5.05 -11.56
C LEU A 131 -6.20 -6.09 -11.18
N VAL A 132 -6.45 -6.34 -9.89
CA VAL A 132 -7.41 -7.35 -9.41
C VAL A 132 -8.83 -7.11 -9.90
N ARG A 133 -9.54 -8.23 -10.20
CA ARG A 133 -10.92 -8.25 -10.69
C ARG A 133 -11.88 -8.98 -9.77
N GLY A 134 -11.35 -9.84 -8.86
CA GLY A 134 -12.16 -10.61 -7.91
C GLY A 134 -12.89 -9.74 -6.90
N SER A 135 -14.08 -10.17 -6.48
CA SER A 135 -14.88 -9.50 -5.44
C SER A 135 -14.19 -9.48 -4.09
N VAL A 136 -13.44 -10.54 -3.80
CA VAL A 136 -12.54 -10.67 -2.65
C VAL A 136 -11.11 -10.71 -3.15
N VAL A 137 -10.25 -9.93 -2.52
CA VAL A 137 -8.81 -9.89 -2.80
C VAL A 137 -8.06 -10.50 -1.63
N ILE A 138 -7.18 -11.44 -1.90
CA ILE A 138 -6.34 -12.09 -0.88
C ILE A 138 -4.88 -11.80 -1.19
N THR A 139 -4.15 -11.32 -0.20
CA THR A 139 -2.69 -11.20 -0.30
C THR A 139 -2.04 -12.34 0.46
N MET A 140 -0.94 -12.89 -0.06
CA MET A 140 -0.10 -13.85 0.64
C MET A 140 1.35 -13.75 0.19
N ASP A 141 2.26 -14.25 1.01
CA ASP A 141 3.69 -14.28 0.69
C ASP A 141 4.04 -15.52 -0.15
N ALA A 142 5.08 -15.40 -1.00
CA ALA A 142 5.46 -16.47 -1.92
C ALA A 142 6.24 -17.62 -1.25
N ASP A 143 6.64 -17.49 0.01
CA ASP A 143 7.61 -18.35 0.70
C ASP A 143 7.02 -19.64 1.33
N LEU A 144 5.77 -19.99 0.98
CA LEU A 144 5.04 -21.16 1.48
C LEU A 144 4.84 -21.19 3.01
N GLN A 145 5.03 -20.07 3.71
CA GLN A 145 4.78 -19.99 5.15
C GLN A 145 3.29 -19.81 5.49
N ASP A 146 2.54 -19.18 4.61
CA ASP A 146 1.09 -19.00 4.74
C ASP A 146 0.36 -20.12 3.99
N SER A 147 -0.63 -20.75 4.63
CA SER A 147 -1.41 -21.86 4.02
C SER A 147 -2.53 -21.34 3.13
N PRO A 148 -2.58 -21.71 1.83
CA PRO A 148 -3.74 -21.47 0.97
C PRO A 148 -5.05 -22.10 1.47
N ASP A 149 -4.99 -23.13 2.32
CA ASP A 149 -6.19 -23.76 2.91
C ASP A 149 -6.99 -22.82 3.83
N GLU A 150 -6.42 -21.68 4.20
CA GLU A 150 -7.10 -20.61 4.95
C GLU A 150 -8.01 -19.72 4.08
N ILE A 151 -7.87 -19.79 2.75
CA ILE A 151 -8.58 -18.96 1.78
C ILE A 151 -10.11 -19.08 1.90
N PRO A 152 -10.70 -20.28 1.99
CA PRO A 152 -12.15 -20.44 2.02
C PRO A 152 -12.80 -19.75 3.22
N GLU A 153 -12.19 -19.87 4.39
CA GLU A 153 -12.70 -19.24 5.60
C GLU A 153 -12.53 -17.70 5.57
N LEU A 154 -11.40 -17.21 5.03
CA LEU A 154 -11.18 -15.78 4.82
C LEU A 154 -12.21 -15.21 3.83
N TYR A 155 -12.51 -15.96 2.75
CA TYR A 155 -13.54 -15.58 1.79
C TYR A 155 -14.92 -15.50 2.45
N ARG A 156 -15.30 -16.50 3.24
CA ARG A 156 -16.55 -16.55 3.99
C ARG A 156 -16.67 -15.33 4.93
N MET A 157 -15.63 -15.00 5.69
CA MET A 157 -15.63 -13.84 6.59
C MET A 157 -15.86 -12.50 5.84
N ILE A 158 -15.34 -12.36 4.63
CA ILE A 158 -15.55 -11.16 3.81
C ILE A 158 -16.97 -11.12 3.23
N THR A 159 -17.47 -12.23 2.70
CA THR A 159 -18.75 -12.30 1.96
C THR A 159 -19.96 -12.44 2.89
N GLU A 160 -19.90 -13.38 3.83
CA GLU A 160 -21.04 -13.70 4.73
C GLU A 160 -21.01 -12.86 6.00
N ASP A 161 -19.88 -12.83 6.73
CA ASP A 161 -19.77 -12.04 7.95
C ASP A 161 -19.64 -10.54 7.65
N GLY A 162 -19.36 -10.19 6.38
CA GLY A 162 -19.38 -8.83 5.85
C GLY A 162 -18.21 -7.95 6.30
N PHE A 163 -17.07 -8.55 6.74
CA PHE A 163 -15.86 -7.79 7.03
C PHE A 163 -15.36 -7.02 5.80
N ASP A 164 -14.80 -5.85 6.02
CA ASP A 164 -14.14 -5.09 4.96
C ASP A 164 -12.71 -5.60 4.72
N LEU A 165 -12.05 -6.02 5.80
CA LEU A 165 -10.71 -6.57 5.82
C LEU A 165 -10.58 -7.61 6.93
N VAL A 166 -9.93 -8.74 6.66
CA VAL A 166 -9.54 -9.74 7.66
C VAL A 166 -8.04 -9.96 7.57
N SER A 167 -7.34 -9.82 8.69
CA SER A 167 -5.89 -10.11 8.79
C SER A 167 -5.66 -11.48 9.39
N GLY A 168 -4.72 -12.24 8.86
CA GLY A 168 -4.25 -13.43 9.53
C GLY A 168 -3.53 -13.09 10.83
N TRP A 169 -3.64 -13.96 11.83
CA TRP A 169 -2.91 -13.91 13.08
C TRP A 169 -2.11 -15.20 13.28
N LYS A 170 -0.78 -15.07 13.18
CA LYS A 170 0.17 -16.17 13.45
C LYS A 170 0.34 -16.34 14.94
N GLN A 171 -0.60 -17.05 15.60
CA GLN A 171 -0.62 -17.23 17.06
C GLN A 171 0.60 -18.01 17.56
N LYS A 172 0.93 -19.12 16.88
CA LYS A 172 2.14 -19.90 17.15
C LYS A 172 3.23 -19.47 16.16
N ARG A 173 4.25 -18.77 16.66
CA ARG A 173 5.42 -18.38 15.87
C ARG A 173 6.61 -19.24 16.27
N TYR A 174 7.30 -19.76 15.28
CA TYR A 174 8.58 -20.46 15.46
C TYR A 174 9.77 -19.50 15.43
N ASP A 175 9.52 -18.18 15.55
CA ASP A 175 10.55 -17.15 15.54
C ASP A 175 11.27 -17.00 16.88
N PRO A 176 12.59 -16.69 16.91
CA PRO A 176 13.35 -16.47 18.14
C PRO A 176 12.82 -15.27 18.94
N LEU A 177 13.01 -15.32 20.28
CA LEU A 177 12.54 -14.28 21.22
C LEU A 177 13.01 -12.86 20.87
N SER A 178 14.21 -12.73 20.29
CA SER A 178 14.75 -11.46 19.79
C SER A 178 13.90 -10.77 18.73
N LYS A 179 13.06 -11.52 17.99
CA LYS A 179 12.12 -10.99 17.00
C LYS A 179 10.71 -10.79 17.56
N THR A 180 10.29 -11.61 18.53
CA THR A 180 8.92 -11.59 19.03
C THR A 180 8.65 -10.40 19.95
N LEU A 181 9.61 -10.01 20.81
CA LEU A 181 9.43 -8.89 21.75
C LEU A 181 9.29 -7.54 21.02
N PRO A 182 10.17 -7.17 20.08
CA PRO A 182 10.00 -5.97 19.27
C PRO A 182 8.69 -5.94 18.49
N THR A 183 8.26 -7.08 17.92
CA THR A 183 6.98 -7.17 17.20
C THR A 183 5.78 -6.93 18.11
N LYS A 184 5.79 -7.44 19.34
CA LYS A 184 4.70 -7.19 20.32
C LYS A 184 4.61 -5.71 20.68
N LEU A 185 5.74 -5.05 20.93
CA LEU A 185 5.78 -3.61 21.21
C LEU A 185 5.25 -2.80 20.01
N PHE A 186 5.74 -3.12 18.82
CA PHE A 186 5.27 -2.50 17.56
C PHE A 186 3.75 -2.62 17.39
N ASN A 187 3.20 -3.84 17.57
CA ASN A 187 1.77 -4.07 17.46
C ASN A 187 0.97 -3.31 18.53
N ALA A 188 1.49 -3.21 19.78
CA ALA A 188 0.85 -2.47 20.85
C ALA A 188 0.80 -0.96 20.54
N VAL A 189 1.90 -0.37 20.09
CA VAL A 189 1.97 1.04 19.68
C VAL A 189 1.06 1.31 18.49
N THR A 190 1.08 0.45 17.47
CA THR A 190 0.22 0.57 16.29
C THR A 190 -1.25 0.53 16.68
N ARG A 191 -1.66 -0.38 17.57
CA ARG A 191 -3.05 -0.43 18.11
C ARG A 191 -3.45 0.87 18.81
N SER A 192 -2.57 1.38 19.68
CA SER A 192 -2.84 2.61 20.44
C SER A 192 -3.03 3.82 19.53
N ILE A 193 -2.18 3.97 18.53
CA ILE A 193 -2.21 5.13 17.61
C ILE A 193 -3.36 5.02 16.60
N SER A 194 -3.56 3.84 16.01
CA SER A 194 -4.54 3.63 14.94
C SER A 194 -5.95 3.31 15.44
N GLY A 195 -6.06 2.81 16.67
CA GLY A 195 -7.29 2.25 17.23
C GLY A 195 -7.77 0.98 16.49
N VAL A 196 -6.92 0.33 15.67
CA VAL A 196 -7.21 -0.96 15.04
C VAL A 196 -6.79 -2.07 16.00
N HIS A 197 -7.72 -2.95 16.37
CA HIS A 197 -7.46 -4.02 17.34
C HIS A 197 -7.07 -5.32 16.64
N LEU A 198 -5.79 -5.43 16.23
CA LEU A 198 -5.19 -6.64 15.68
C LEU A 198 -4.01 -7.10 16.54
N HIS A 199 -3.82 -8.41 16.65
CA HIS A 199 -2.65 -8.99 17.31
C HIS A 199 -1.43 -9.01 16.38
N ASP A 200 -1.65 -9.12 15.07
CA ASP A 200 -0.58 -9.21 14.08
C ASP A 200 -0.82 -8.31 12.85
N PHE A 201 -0.12 -7.18 12.80
CA PHE A 201 -0.13 -6.30 11.62
C PHE A 201 0.77 -6.80 10.49
N ASN A 202 1.76 -7.65 10.80
CA ASN A 202 2.81 -8.08 9.87
C ASN A 202 2.46 -9.34 9.07
N CYS A 203 1.34 -10.02 9.35
CA CYS A 203 0.93 -11.19 8.59
C CYS A 203 0.73 -10.84 7.11
N GLY A 204 1.33 -11.63 6.19
CA GLY A 204 1.17 -11.45 4.73
C GLY A 204 -0.22 -11.84 4.26
N LEU A 205 -0.78 -12.88 4.88
CA LEU A 205 -2.10 -13.41 4.54
C LEU A 205 -3.21 -12.50 5.07
N LYS A 206 -3.89 -11.83 4.15
CA LYS A 206 -5.01 -10.93 4.44
C LYS A 206 -6.05 -11.03 3.33
N ALA A 207 -7.34 -10.90 3.70
CA ALA A 207 -8.45 -10.81 2.76
C ALA A 207 -9.12 -9.44 2.83
N TYR A 208 -9.60 -8.97 1.69
CA TYR A 208 -10.20 -7.64 1.52
C TYR A 208 -11.41 -7.72 0.61
N LYS A 209 -12.43 -6.90 0.83
CA LYS A 209 -13.36 -6.56 -0.25
C LYS A 209 -12.61 -5.81 -1.34
N GLN A 210 -12.90 -6.07 -2.61
CA GLN A 210 -12.27 -5.38 -3.74
C GLN A 210 -12.31 -3.84 -3.57
N ARG A 211 -13.45 -3.31 -3.12
CA ARG A 211 -13.60 -1.87 -2.90
C ARG A 211 -12.58 -1.28 -1.92
N VAL A 212 -12.05 -2.07 -0.96
CA VAL A 212 -11.02 -1.61 -0.02
C VAL A 212 -9.73 -1.35 -0.78
N VAL A 213 -9.24 -2.35 -1.51
CA VAL A 213 -7.95 -2.26 -2.22
C VAL A 213 -7.98 -1.24 -3.38
N LYS A 214 -9.15 -1.04 -4.00
CA LYS A 214 -9.32 -0.02 -5.05
C LYS A 214 -9.36 1.43 -4.51
N ASN A 215 -9.66 1.62 -3.23
CA ASN A 215 -9.80 2.96 -2.61
C ASN A 215 -8.67 3.31 -1.64
N ILE A 216 -7.70 2.44 -1.45
CA ILE A 216 -6.48 2.76 -0.68
C ILE A 216 -5.31 3.00 -1.62
N THR A 217 -4.39 3.85 -1.18
CA THR A 217 -3.13 4.07 -1.87
C THR A 217 -2.00 3.75 -0.90
N LEU A 218 -1.08 2.90 -1.36
CA LEU A 218 0.07 2.45 -0.58
C LEU A 218 1.33 3.08 -1.14
N TYR A 219 2.22 3.56 -0.26
CA TYR A 219 3.55 4.07 -0.59
C TYR A 219 4.54 3.75 0.53
N GLY A 220 5.84 3.87 0.28
CA GLY A 220 6.88 3.53 1.26
C GLY A 220 6.71 2.11 1.80
N GLU A 221 6.77 1.92 3.12
CA GLU A 221 6.61 0.62 3.79
C GLU A 221 5.18 0.36 4.32
N MET A 222 4.15 0.93 3.66
CA MET A 222 2.76 0.86 4.14
C MET A 222 2.12 -0.54 4.09
N HIS A 223 2.75 -1.53 3.47
CA HIS A 223 2.19 -2.89 3.38
C HIS A 223 1.82 -3.50 4.75
N ARG A 224 2.49 -3.08 5.84
CA ARG A 224 2.19 -3.50 7.22
C ARG A 224 0.97 -2.77 7.80
N TYR A 225 0.73 -1.57 7.32
CA TYR A 225 -0.29 -0.66 7.84
C TYR A 225 -1.57 -0.65 7.01
N ILE A 226 -1.73 -1.59 6.06
CA ILE A 226 -2.94 -1.69 5.24
C ILE A 226 -4.23 -1.67 6.09
N PRO A 227 -4.33 -2.39 7.23
CA PRO A 227 -5.52 -2.31 8.08
C PRO A 227 -5.75 -0.91 8.65
N VAL A 228 -4.67 -0.19 8.98
CA VAL A 228 -4.75 1.20 9.49
C VAL A 228 -5.21 2.14 8.38
N VAL A 229 -4.61 2.04 7.20
CA VAL A 229 -4.98 2.86 6.02
C VAL A 229 -6.43 2.58 5.61
N ALA A 230 -6.85 1.32 5.62
CA ALA A 230 -8.24 0.95 5.34
C ALA A 230 -9.22 1.60 6.32
N LYS A 231 -8.94 1.53 7.64
CA LYS A 231 -9.76 2.19 8.66
C LYS A 231 -9.86 3.70 8.46
N TRP A 232 -8.76 4.35 8.15
CA TRP A 232 -8.73 5.79 7.90
C TRP A 232 -9.50 6.20 6.65
N ASN A 233 -9.60 5.29 5.65
CA ASN A 233 -10.44 5.48 4.46
C ASN A 233 -11.91 5.06 4.68
N GLY A 234 -12.33 4.81 5.93
CA GLY A 234 -13.73 4.56 6.29
C GLY A 234 -14.13 3.09 6.34
N PHE A 235 -13.23 2.15 6.05
CA PHE A 235 -13.49 0.71 6.15
C PHE A 235 -13.28 0.25 7.59
N ARG A 236 -14.36 0.20 8.37
CA ARG A 236 -14.28 0.03 9.83
C ARG A 236 -14.42 -1.41 10.31
N LYS A 237 -15.02 -2.29 9.50
CA LYS A 237 -15.25 -3.67 9.90
C LYS A 237 -14.02 -4.53 9.59
N ILE A 238 -13.01 -4.41 10.46
CA ILE A 238 -11.72 -5.11 10.36
C ILE A 238 -11.71 -6.24 11.36
N GLY A 239 -11.45 -7.46 10.87
CA GLY A 239 -11.36 -8.69 11.66
C GLY A 239 -9.97 -9.31 11.64
N GLU A 240 -9.82 -10.35 12.46
CA GLU A 240 -8.61 -11.15 12.55
C GLU A 240 -8.97 -12.63 12.61
N LYS A 241 -8.19 -13.48 11.96
CA LYS A 241 -8.33 -14.94 11.95
C LYS A 241 -7.02 -15.58 12.36
N VAL A 242 -7.06 -16.51 13.30
CA VAL A 242 -5.90 -17.36 13.59
C VAL A 242 -5.63 -18.23 12.37
N VAL A 243 -4.41 -18.15 11.83
CA VAL A 243 -3.98 -18.88 10.63
C VAL A 243 -2.82 -19.80 10.94
N GLN A 244 -2.76 -20.89 10.19
CA GLN A 244 -1.64 -21.82 10.27
C GLN A 244 -0.40 -21.17 9.68
N HIS A 245 0.72 -21.32 10.36
CA HIS A 245 2.02 -20.85 9.91
C HIS A 245 3.00 -22.01 9.83
N GLN A 246 3.59 -22.20 8.65
CA GLN A 246 4.58 -23.24 8.42
C GLN A 246 6.00 -22.69 8.51
N ALA A 247 6.95 -23.57 8.78
CA ALA A 247 8.36 -23.21 8.67
C ALA A 247 8.72 -22.96 7.20
N ARG A 248 9.56 -21.95 6.94
CA ARG A 248 10.03 -21.65 5.60
C ARG A 248 10.73 -22.88 4.99
N LYS A 249 10.33 -23.26 3.77
CA LYS A 249 10.87 -24.42 3.08
C LYS A 249 12.07 -24.06 2.20
N TYR A 250 12.05 -22.89 1.56
CA TYR A 250 13.07 -22.40 0.63
C TYR A 250 13.63 -21.05 1.05
N GLY A 251 14.88 -20.75 0.64
CA GLY A 251 15.53 -19.45 0.83
C GLY A 251 15.98 -19.14 2.26
N SER A 252 16.60 -17.97 2.45
CA SER A 252 17.13 -17.50 3.74
C SER A 252 16.45 -16.21 4.21
N THR A 253 16.36 -16.05 5.54
CA THR A 253 15.73 -14.87 6.15
C THR A 253 16.65 -13.65 6.10
N LYS A 254 16.28 -12.60 5.37
CA LYS A 254 17.05 -11.33 5.24
C LYS A 254 16.61 -10.26 6.26
N PHE A 255 16.56 -10.56 7.57
CA PHE A 255 16.04 -9.61 8.57
C PHE A 255 17.13 -9.02 9.47
N GLY A 256 17.28 -7.68 9.49
CA GLY A 256 18.11 -6.89 10.40
C GLY A 256 17.30 -6.07 11.42
N LEU A 257 17.98 -5.58 12.50
CA LEU A 257 17.42 -4.69 13.54
C LEU A 257 16.98 -3.33 12.98
N GLU A 258 17.58 -2.85 11.91
CA GLU A 258 17.23 -1.59 11.19
C GLU A 258 15.76 -1.53 10.81
N ARG A 259 15.17 -2.67 10.45
CA ARG A 259 13.75 -2.76 10.04
C ARG A 259 12.77 -2.41 11.17
N PHE A 260 13.21 -2.56 12.43
CA PHE A 260 12.37 -2.23 13.58
C PHE A 260 12.32 -0.71 13.80
N VAL A 261 13.47 -0.04 13.74
CA VAL A 261 13.57 1.41 13.84
C VAL A 261 12.81 2.07 12.69
N ASN A 262 13.04 1.59 11.48
CA ASN A 262 12.35 2.09 10.28
C ASN A 262 10.83 1.90 10.41
N GLY A 263 10.36 0.73 10.87
CA GLY A 263 8.92 0.51 11.09
C GLY A 263 8.29 1.48 12.07
N PHE A 264 8.99 1.87 13.15
CA PHE A 264 8.47 2.87 14.09
C PHE A 264 8.43 4.28 13.46
N LEU A 265 9.48 4.66 12.74
CA LEU A 265 9.53 5.94 12.02
C LEU A 265 8.46 6.01 10.92
N ASP A 266 8.23 4.89 10.22
CA ASP A 266 7.16 4.78 9.23
C ASP A 266 5.78 4.99 9.86
N LEU A 267 5.52 4.39 11.03
CA LEU A 267 4.25 4.57 11.75
C LEU A 267 4.03 6.04 12.13
N LEU A 268 5.05 6.70 12.65
CA LEU A 268 4.98 8.14 12.96
C LEU A 268 4.73 8.95 11.70
N SER A 269 5.48 8.69 10.64
CA SER A 269 5.36 9.38 9.36
C SER A 269 3.96 9.20 8.75
N ILE A 270 3.46 7.96 8.68
CA ILE A 270 2.14 7.64 8.14
C ILE A 270 1.04 8.31 8.95
N THR A 271 1.14 8.25 10.28
CA THR A 271 0.16 8.88 11.19
C THR A 271 0.16 10.39 11.03
N PHE A 272 1.35 10.98 10.97
CA PHE A 272 1.50 12.42 10.79
C PHE A 272 0.95 12.87 9.43
N VAL A 273 1.36 12.21 8.36
CA VAL A 273 0.89 12.51 7.00
C VAL A 273 -0.63 12.35 6.92
N HIS A 274 -1.19 11.23 7.41
CA HIS A 274 -2.64 11.04 7.37
C HIS A 274 -3.41 12.11 8.14
N ARG A 275 -2.93 12.50 9.33
CA ARG A 275 -3.62 13.48 10.19
C ARG A 275 -3.49 14.91 9.67
N PHE A 276 -2.35 15.26 9.09
CA PHE A 276 -2.02 16.64 8.75
C PHE A 276 -1.86 16.90 7.24
N SER A 277 -1.82 15.87 6.38
CA SER A 277 -1.66 16.07 4.92
C SER A 277 -2.79 16.84 4.26
N LYS A 278 -4.00 16.80 4.84
CA LYS A 278 -5.15 17.56 4.28
C LYS A 278 -5.15 19.03 4.65
N ALA A 279 -4.52 19.40 5.78
CA ALA A 279 -4.47 20.75 6.30
C ALA A 279 -3.21 20.96 7.18
N PRO A 280 -2.00 20.98 6.60
CA PRO A 280 -0.75 21.16 7.35
C PRO A 280 -0.73 22.46 8.14
N MET A 281 -1.40 23.50 7.61
CA MET A 281 -1.51 24.81 8.25
C MET A 281 -2.19 24.74 9.61
N HIS A 282 -3.12 23.81 9.84
CA HIS A 282 -3.78 23.67 11.14
C HIS A 282 -2.81 23.25 12.26
N PHE A 283 -1.83 22.43 11.95
CA PHE A 283 -0.82 22.02 12.93
C PHE A 283 0.31 23.04 13.05
N PHE A 284 1.01 23.27 11.97
CA PHE A 284 2.19 24.13 11.98
C PHE A 284 1.83 25.60 12.20
N GLY A 285 0.73 26.07 11.62
CA GLY A 285 0.26 27.43 11.78
C GLY A 285 -0.19 27.72 13.22
N LEU A 286 -0.92 26.77 13.86
CA LEU A 286 -1.33 26.94 15.26
C LEU A 286 -0.13 27.04 16.20
N TRP A 287 0.75 26.02 16.16
CA TRP A 287 1.93 26.01 17.03
C TRP A 287 2.92 27.16 16.72
N GLY A 288 3.03 27.52 15.43
CA GLY A 288 3.82 28.66 14.99
C GLY A 288 3.28 29.97 15.55
N THR A 289 1.98 30.23 15.44
CA THR A 289 1.33 31.42 15.97
C THR A 289 1.44 31.49 17.48
N LEU A 290 1.19 30.40 18.19
CA LEU A 290 1.31 30.38 19.66
C LEU A 290 2.74 30.64 20.13
N SER A 291 3.74 30.04 19.50
CA SER A 291 5.15 30.25 19.81
C SER A 291 5.56 31.71 19.53
N PHE A 292 5.14 32.26 18.39
CA PHE A 292 5.38 33.67 18.04
C PHE A 292 4.76 34.61 19.05
N LEU A 293 3.48 34.42 19.39
CA LEU A 293 2.77 35.26 20.35
C LEU A 293 3.40 35.18 21.75
N LEU A 294 3.80 33.97 22.19
CA LEU A 294 4.46 33.79 23.48
C LEU A 294 5.77 34.59 23.54
N GLY A 295 6.63 34.46 22.53
CA GLY A 295 7.88 35.18 22.44
C GLY A 295 7.66 36.70 22.34
N PHE A 296 6.65 37.13 21.57
CA PHE A 296 6.29 38.55 21.47
C PHE A 296 5.84 39.15 22.81
N VAL A 297 4.94 38.49 23.53
CA VAL A 297 4.43 38.92 24.84
C VAL A 297 5.55 39.02 25.86
N ILE A 298 6.46 38.04 25.91
CA ILE A 298 7.60 38.07 26.82
C ILE A 298 8.53 39.25 26.48
N THR A 299 8.89 39.42 25.21
CA THR A 299 9.76 40.51 24.76
C THR A 299 9.13 41.86 25.06
N PHE A 300 7.84 42.03 24.74
CA PHE A 300 7.09 43.25 24.98
C PHE A 300 7.00 43.57 26.49
N GLY A 301 6.73 42.56 27.32
CA GLY A 301 6.71 42.72 28.78
C GLY A 301 8.07 43.16 29.35
N LEU A 302 9.18 42.60 28.85
CA LEU A 302 10.52 43.03 29.26
C LEU A 302 10.84 44.48 28.86
N ILE A 303 10.39 44.90 27.68
CA ILE A 303 10.55 46.29 27.22
C ILE A 303 9.71 47.23 28.08
N ILE A 304 8.46 46.93 28.35
CA ILE A 304 7.59 47.75 29.20
C ILE A 304 8.18 47.84 30.60
N LYS A 305 8.61 46.73 31.19
CA LYS A 305 9.25 46.72 32.51
C LYS A 305 10.48 47.65 32.55
N LYS A 306 11.34 47.58 31.52
CA LYS A 306 12.51 48.45 31.41
C LYS A 306 12.10 49.92 31.34
N LEU A 307 11.12 50.27 30.50
CA LEU A 307 10.61 51.64 30.37
C LEU A 307 10.06 52.17 31.71
N TYR A 308 9.27 51.34 32.40
CA TYR A 308 8.73 51.67 33.73
C TYR A 308 9.84 52.01 34.72
N LEU A 309 10.91 51.14 34.83
CA LEU A 309 12.04 51.38 35.73
C LEU A 309 12.84 52.65 35.38
N ILE A 310 12.97 52.98 34.09
CA ILE A 310 13.59 54.24 33.64
C ILE A 310 12.78 55.44 34.10
N PHE A 311 11.46 55.42 33.91
CA PHE A 311 10.57 56.55 34.37
C PHE A 311 10.49 56.66 35.88
N ALA A 312 10.62 55.53 36.59
CA ALA A 312 10.62 55.52 38.07
C ALA A 312 11.98 55.89 38.67
N HIS A 313 13.00 56.18 37.84
CA HIS A 313 14.39 56.46 38.27
C HIS A 313 15.00 55.32 39.10
N GLU A 314 14.54 54.06 38.91
CA GLU A 314 15.07 52.88 39.57
C GLU A 314 16.19 52.20 38.77
N PRO A 315 17.13 51.48 39.43
CA PRO A 315 18.19 50.78 38.75
C PRO A 315 17.61 49.66 37.83
N PHE A 316 18.03 49.64 36.60
CA PHE A 316 17.58 48.66 35.60
C PHE A 316 18.75 47.94 34.96
N ARG A 317 18.47 46.69 34.51
CA ARG A 317 19.37 45.90 33.64
C ARG A 317 18.92 46.06 32.19
N ASN A 318 19.86 45.90 31.26
CA ASN A 318 19.50 45.85 29.83
C ASN A 318 18.64 44.62 29.53
N VAL A 319 17.70 44.79 28.59
CA VAL A 319 16.85 43.65 28.17
C VAL A 319 17.69 42.49 27.64
N THR A 320 18.81 42.81 26.99
CA THR A 320 19.78 41.83 26.44
C THR A 320 20.60 41.09 27.52
N GLU A 321 20.63 41.60 28.74
CA GLU A 321 21.27 40.90 29.87
C GLU A 321 20.34 39.83 30.51
N ASN A 322 19.09 39.82 30.11
CA ASN A 322 18.10 38.86 30.62
C ASN A 322 18.05 37.59 29.74
N PRO A 323 18.35 36.41 30.26
CA PRO A 323 18.27 35.15 29.50
C PRO A 323 16.89 34.92 28.88
N LEU A 324 15.82 35.39 29.53
CA LEU A 324 14.44 35.27 29.04
C LEU A 324 14.22 35.99 27.69
N PHE A 325 14.96 37.05 27.41
CA PHE A 325 14.95 37.76 26.14
C PHE A 325 15.39 36.88 24.99
N TYR A 326 16.47 36.13 25.16
CA TYR A 326 16.97 35.21 24.11
C TYR A 326 16.04 34.03 23.90
N MET A 327 15.44 33.50 24.96
CA MET A 327 14.41 32.44 24.83
C MET A 327 13.18 32.96 24.08
N ALA A 328 12.75 34.19 24.35
CA ALA A 328 11.65 34.82 23.65
C ALA A 328 11.97 35.08 22.17
N LEU A 329 13.20 35.53 21.86
CA LEU A 329 13.66 35.71 20.48
C LEU A 329 13.66 34.38 19.70
N VAL A 330 14.17 33.31 20.31
CA VAL A 330 14.15 31.96 19.73
C VAL A 330 12.71 31.50 19.49
N ALA A 331 11.81 31.73 20.43
CA ALA A 331 10.39 31.38 20.28
C ALA A 331 9.72 32.13 19.12
N ILE A 332 10.04 33.41 18.90
CA ILE A 332 9.57 34.21 17.75
C ILE A 332 10.07 33.62 16.44
N VAL A 333 11.37 33.33 16.36
CA VAL A 333 11.99 32.79 15.13
C VAL A 333 11.41 31.40 14.80
N ILE A 334 11.35 30.51 15.78
CA ILE A 334 10.75 29.17 15.61
C ILE A 334 9.27 29.29 15.22
N GLY A 335 8.53 30.18 15.85
CA GLY A 335 7.13 30.43 15.54
C GLY A 335 6.91 30.85 14.10
N PHE A 336 7.73 31.77 13.60
CA PHE A 336 7.69 32.18 12.20
C PHE A 336 8.06 31.07 11.23
N GLN A 337 9.11 30.29 11.55
CA GLN A 337 9.52 29.15 10.73
C GLN A 337 8.44 28.06 10.64
N LEU A 338 7.80 27.73 11.76
CA LEU A 338 6.69 26.76 11.78
C LEU A 338 5.50 27.26 10.95
N PHE A 339 5.17 28.54 11.06
CA PHE A 339 4.09 29.16 10.26
C PHE A 339 4.38 29.04 8.75
N LEU A 340 5.61 29.39 8.33
CA LEU A 340 6.03 29.24 6.94
C LEU A 340 6.00 27.78 6.48
N ALA A 341 6.45 26.84 7.31
CA ALA A 341 6.40 25.42 7.01
C ALA A 341 4.96 24.93 6.79
N GLY A 342 4.02 25.41 7.61
CA GLY A 342 2.59 25.13 7.43
C GLY A 342 2.04 25.66 6.10
N PHE A 343 2.40 26.88 5.76
CA PHE A 343 1.99 27.51 4.50
C PHE A 343 2.55 26.78 3.27
N LEU A 344 3.85 26.46 3.29
CA LEU A 344 4.47 25.70 2.22
C LEU A 344 3.86 24.29 2.09
N GLY A 345 3.61 23.62 3.21
CA GLY A 345 2.93 22.32 3.23
C GLY A 345 1.55 22.39 2.59
N GLU A 346 0.75 23.42 2.88
CA GLU A 346 -0.57 23.63 2.27
C GLU A 346 -0.48 23.85 0.75
N MET A 347 0.51 24.58 0.29
CA MET A 347 0.76 24.78 -1.15
C MET A 347 1.14 23.46 -1.84
N MET A 348 2.02 22.66 -1.22
CA MET A 348 2.44 21.37 -1.75
C MET A 348 1.27 20.38 -1.88
N VAL A 349 0.39 20.33 -0.90
CA VAL A 349 -0.82 19.47 -0.95
C VAL A 349 -1.70 19.81 -2.15
N LYS A 350 -1.88 21.10 -2.46
CA LYS A 350 -2.68 21.55 -3.60
C LYS A 350 -2.06 21.22 -4.96
N GLN A 351 -0.74 21.06 -5.05
CA GLN A 351 -0.05 20.74 -6.29
C GLN A 351 -0.02 19.23 -6.59
N HIS A 352 -0.18 18.35 -5.59
CA HIS A 352 -0.04 16.88 -5.72
C HIS A 352 -1.33 16.18 -6.16
N THR A 353 -2.06 16.74 -7.11
CA THR A 353 -3.30 16.12 -7.65
C THR A 353 -3.06 15.08 -8.74
N VAL A 354 -1.83 14.91 -9.20
CA VAL A 354 -1.49 13.94 -10.26
C VAL A 354 -0.56 12.87 -9.66
N LYS A 355 -1.13 11.70 -9.39
CA LYS A 355 -0.36 10.51 -8.94
C LYS A 355 0.31 9.86 -10.14
N GLN A 356 1.58 10.10 -10.31
CA GLN A 356 2.41 9.28 -11.19
C GLN A 356 2.98 8.12 -10.35
N ALA A 357 2.90 6.89 -10.88
CA ALA A 357 3.51 5.75 -10.21
C ALA A 357 5.04 5.88 -10.29
N ASP A 358 5.72 5.76 -9.15
CA ASP A 358 7.19 5.88 -9.05
C ASP A 358 7.94 4.62 -9.51
N TYR A 359 7.26 3.66 -10.16
CA TYR A 359 7.81 2.39 -10.60
C TYR A 359 7.48 2.09 -12.06
N LEU A 360 8.43 1.47 -12.75
CA LEU A 360 8.30 1.08 -14.15
C LEU A 360 8.01 -0.43 -14.25
N VAL A 361 6.84 -0.75 -14.78
CA VAL A 361 6.49 -2.12 -15.18
C VAL A 361 7.11 -2.39 -16.54
N VAL A 362 7.90 -3.46 -16.66
CA VAL A 362 8.61 -3.85 -17.89
C VAL A 362 7.79 -4.82 -18.71
N GLU A 363 7.19 -5.82 -18.05
CA GLU A 363 6.42 -6.87 -18.71
C GLU A 363 5.16 -7.20 -17.93
N LYS A 364 4.10 -7.64 -18.64
CA LYS A 364 2.84 -8.15 -18.11
C LYS A 364 2.42 -9.39 -18.87
N ILE A 365 1.77 -10.35 -18.19
CA ILE A 365 1.26 -11.58 -18.79
C ILE A 365 -0.18 -11.78 -18.32
N GLY A 366 -1.13 -11.84 -19.26
CA GLY A 366 -2.54 -12.12 -19.01
C GLY A 366 -3.33 -11.01 -18.29
N VAL A 367 -2.78 -9.78 -18.15
CA VAL A 367 -3.41 -8.65 -17.46
C VAL A 367 -3.57 -7.43 -18.37
#